data_1801dd12944c17121aa6ca21936d89ab
#
_entry.id   1801dd12944c17121aa6ca21936d89ab
#
_cell.length_a   1.000
_cell.length_b   1.000
_cell.length_c   1.000
_cell.angle_alpha   90.00
_cell.angle_beta   90.00
_cell.angle_gamma   90.00
#
_symmetry.space_group_name_H-M   'P 1'
#
loop_
_entity.id
_entity.type
_entity.pdbx_description
1 polymer ?
#
loop_
_entity_poly.entity_id
_entity_poly.type
_entity_poly.pdbx_seq_one_letter_code
_entity_poly.pdbx_strand_id
1 'polypeptide(L)'
;MNNNDYPNAINTETELESPLDQFDESEPPLPDPEEMLPLLESPEPQHRMIAARAFCELQDDRAISHLINLLRDGCPLVRVSAAYALGRNPSPDAVEPLILQLNRDWNGYVRKGVVWALGNCSDHRALPSLIDALRTDISAVRLWAASSLGQMAKVGYYVVIAAIPPLIEALRGDSVSAVRSNSAWAIGQLARELPNNVVYAGAIDGLIESLEEDEDMGVREDAKSSLLRVGDPRGLQIIEDLEMEGIL
;
A
#
# COMPACT_ATOMS: atom_id res chain seq x y z
N MET A 1 11.20 -50.41 65.02
CA MET A 1 12.29 -50.58 64.05
C MET A 1 11.78 -50.19 62.74
N ASN A 2 12.10 -48.96 62.39
CA ASN A 2 11.73 -48.30 61.15
C ASN A 2 12.81 -48.54 60.14
N ASN A 3 12.46 -48.82 58.92
CA ASN A 3 13.22 -48.39 57.76
C ASN A 3 12.27 -48.21 56.56
N ASN A 4 12.01 -46.93 56.27
CA ASN A 4 11.45 -46.51 55.04
C ASN A 4 12.63 -46.12 54.15
N ASP A 5 13.00 -46.99 53.24
CA ASP A 5 13.86 -46.65 52.09
C ASP A 5 12.98 -46.51 50.85
N TYR A 6 12.64 -45.29 50.51
CA TYR A 6 12.16 -44.97 49.16
C TYR A 6 13.37 -44.51 48.32
N PRO A 7 13.64 -45.10 47.16
CA PRO A 7 14.69 -44.61 46.29
C PRO A 7 14.28 -43.27 45.69
N ASN A 8 15.23 -42.34 45.67
CA ASN A 8 15.16 -41.04 45.07
C ASN A 8 14.65 -41.13 43.61
N ALA A 9 13.57 -40.43 43.35
CA ALA A 9 13.13 -40.15 42.00
C ALA A 9 14.22 -39.37 41.28
N ILE A 10 14.75 -39.94 40.22
CA ILE A 10 15.65 -39.32 39.27
C ILE A 10 14.84 -38.25 38.55
N ASN A 11 15.10 -37.02 38.87
CA ASN A 11 14.64 -35.86 38.10
C ASN A 11 15.37 -35.90 36.75
N THR A 12 14.78 -36.50 35.75
CA THR A 12 15.12 -36.30 34.35
C THR A 12 14.00 -35.48 33.71
N GLU A 13 13.91 -34.21 34.06
CA GLU A 13 13.38 -33.22 33.13
C GLU A 13 14.42 -33.07 31.99
N THR A 14 14.39 -33.99 31.05
CA THR A 14 14.88 -33.71 29.71
C THR A 14 13.93 -32.68 29.15
N GLU A 15 14.35 -31.43 29.16
CA GLU A 15 13.74 -30.41 28.33
C GLU A 15 13.72 -30.98 26.88
N LEU A 16 12.55 -31.42 26.45
CA LEU A 16 12.28 -31.71 25.06
C LEU A 16 12.32 -30.36 24.35
N GLU A 17 13.50 -29.98 23.88
CA GLU A 17 13.62 -28.86 22.96
C GLU A 17 12.66 -29.10 21.79
N SER A 18 11.75 -28.15 21.59
CA SER A 18 10.86 -28.20 20.44
C SER A 18 11.70 -28.21 19.17
N PRO A 19 11.36 -29.02 18.16
CA PRO A 19 12.02 -28.93 16.86
C PRO A 19 11.97 -27.51 16.24
N LEU A 20 11.07 -26.64 16.75
CA LEU A 20 10.94 -25.25 16.34
C LEU A 20 12.01 -24.36 17.00
N ASP A 21 12.57 -24.75 18.16
CA ASP A 21 13.61 -23.99 18.86
C ASP A 21 15.00 -24.13 18.21
N GLN A 22 15.11 -25.01 17.19
CA GLN A 22 16.34 -25.21 16.39
C GLN A 22 16.35 -24.39 15.11
N PHE A 23 15.28 -23.67 14.77
CA PHE A 23 15.33 -22.70 13.69
C PHE A 23 16.07 -21.47 14.21
N ASP A 24 17.23 -21.26 13.66
CA ASP A 24 17.98 -20.02 13.83
C ASP A 24 17.09 -18.87 13.29
N GLU A 25 16.50 -18.08 14.21
CA GLU A 25 15.66 -16.92 13.90
C GLU A 25 16.48 -15.76 13.31
N SER A 26 17.76 -15.97 13.00
CA SER A 26 18.51 -14.96 12.28
C SER A 26 17.88 -14.78 10.90
N GLU A 27 17.32 -13.59 10.69
CA GLU A 27 16.89 -13.17 9.34
C GLU A 27 18.05 -13.44 8.37
N PRO A 28 17.78 -14.03 7.19
CA PRO A 28 18.83 -14.25 6.22
C PRO A 28 19.55 -12.92 5.96
N PRO A 29 20.88 -12.92 5.87
CA PRO A 29 21.64 -11.69 5.67
C PRO A 29 21.12 -10.98 4.41
N LEU A 30 20.99 -9.65 4.51
CA LEU A 30 20.62 -8.84 3.35
C LEU A 30 21.59 -9.11 2.19
N PRO A 31 21.09 -9.16 0.95
CA PRO A 31 21.94 -9.32 -0.23
C PRO A 31 23.02 -8.21 -0.27
N ASP A 32 24.20 -8.54 -0.78
CA ASP A 32 25.27 -7.55 -0.97
C ASP A 32 24.95 -6.67 -2.20
N PRO A 33 24.84 -5.34 -2.06
CA PRO A 33 24.65 -4.44 -3.19
C PRO A 33 25.71 -4.60 -4.29
N GLU A 34 26.97 -4.86 -3.94
CA GLU A 34 28.07 -5.03 -4.90
C GLU A 34 27.90 -6.29 -5.77
N GLU A 35 27.22 -7.32 -5.25
CA GLU A 35 26.88 -8.51 -6.01
C GLU A 35 25.62 -8.28 -6.87
N MET A 36 24.65 -7.51 -6.36
CA MET A 36 23.35 -7.33 -7.00
C MET A 36 23.38 -6.31 -8.14
N LEU A 37 24.16 -5.22 -8.02
CA LEU A 37 24.23 -4.17 -9.06
C LEU A 37 24.59 -4.72 -10.45
N PRO A 38 25.66 -5.53 -10.62
CA PRO A 38 26.00 -6.08 -11.93
C PRO A 38 24.91 -7.00 -12.50
N LEU A 39 24.14 -7.68 -11.64
CA LEU A 39 23.08 -8.59 -12.07
C LEU A 39 21.87 -7.87 -12.66
N LEU A 40 21.68 -6.57 -12.37
CA LEU A 40 20.64 -5.77 -13.03
C LEU A 40 20.83 -5.64 -14.55
N GLU A 41 22.07 -5.83 -15.03
CA GLU A 41 22.42 -5.79 -16.47
C GLU A 41 22.67 -7.19 -17.06
N SER A 42 22.46 -8.26 -16.28
CA SER A 42 22.67 -9.62 -16.75
C SER A 42 21.86 -9.94 -18.02
N PRO A 43 22.39 -10.70 -18.98
CA PRO A 43 21.63 -11.17 -20.13
C PRO A 43 20.45 -12.07 -19.70
N GLU A 44 20.54 -12.74 -18.57
CA GLU A 44 19.54 -13.67 -18.07
C GLU A 44 18.42 -12.94 -17.31
N PRO A 45 17.15 -13.07 -17.74
CA PRO A 45 16.02 -12.39 -17.07
C PRO A 45 15.86 -12.79 -15.60
N GLN A 46 16.22 -14.02 -15.24
CA GLN A 46 16.13 -14.50 -13.86
C GLN A 46 17.11 -13.75 -12.95
N HIS A 47 18.33 -13.49 -13.40
CA HIS A 47 19.30 -12.71 -12.64
C HIS A 47 18.85 -11.27 -12.46
N ARG A 48 18.34 -10.61 -13.53
CA ARG A 48 17.79 -9.26 -13.43
C ARG A 48 16.62 -9.19 -12.47
N MET A 49 15.73 -10.20 -12.48
CA MET A 49 14.59 -10.27 -11.57
C MET A 49 15.06 -10.41 -10.11
N ILE A 50 16.01 -11.32 -9.82
CA ILE A 50 16.53 -11.52 -8.47
C ILE A 50 17.19 -10.24 -7.97
N ALA A 51 18.03 -9.61 -8.78
CA ALA A 51 18.68 -8.36 -8.43
C ALA A 51 17.66 -7.23 -8.17
N ALA A 52 16.68 -7.04 -9.07
CA ALA A 52 15.65 -6.04 -8.85
C ALA A 52 14.84 -6.29 -7.56
N ARG A 53 14.56 -7.56 -7.21
CA ARG A 53 13.90 -7.89 -5.94
C ARG A 53 14.77 -7.59 -4.72
N ALA A 54 16.08 -7.82 -4.80
CA ALA A 54 17.00 -7.46 -3.73
C ALA A 54 16.91 -5.95 -3.39
N PHE A 55 16.77 -5.09 -4.40
CA PHE A 55 16.58 -3.65 -4.21
C PHE A 55 15.19 -3.25 -3.69
N CYS A 56 14.28 -4.18 -3.41
CA CYS A 56 13.12 -3.89 -2.58
C CYS A 56 13.49 -3.74 -1.10
N GLU A 57 14.63 -4.27 -0.67
CA GLU A 57 15.12 -4.23 0.71
C GLU A 57 16.40 -3.40 0.84
N LEU A 58 17.20 -3.36 -0.22
CA LEU A 58 18.41 -2.54 -0.32
C LEU A 58 18.06 -1.12 -0.75
N GLN A 59 18.70 -0.15 -0.12
CA GLN A 59 18.63 1.27 -0.53
C GLN A 59 19.98 1.68 -1.10
N ASP A 60 20.01 1.86 -2.44
CA ASP A 60 21.22 2.26 -3.15
C ASP A 60 20.86 3.07 -4.42
N ASP A 61 21.21 4.35 -4.40
CA ASP A 61 20.90 5.27 -5.52
C ASP A 61 21.52 4.84 -6.85
N ARG A 62 22.62 4.06 -6.81
CA ARG A 62 23.26 3.52 -8.02
C ARG A 62 22.36 2.59 -8.81
N ALA A 63 21.41 1.91 -8.12
CA ALA A 63 20.47 1.01 -8.76
C ALA A 63 19.35 1.74 -9.53
N ILE A 64 19.04 2.99 -9.21
CA ILE A 64 17.86 3.70 -9.75
C ILE A 64 17.85 3.73 -11.27
N SER A 65 18.97 4.10 -11.89
CA SER A 65 19.06 4.16 -13.37
C SER A 65 18.89 2.80 -14.03
N HIS A 66 19.41 1.74 -13.43
CA HIS A 66 19.27 0.37 -13.91
C HIS A 66 17.81 -0.11 -13.74
N LEU A 67 17.19 0.16 -12.59
CA LEU A 67 15.80 -0.21 -12.32
C LEU A 67 14.83 0.54 -13.27
N ILE A 68 15.10 1.81 -13.59
CA ILE A 68 14.34 2.56 -14.60
C ILE A 68 14.43 1.87 -15.98
N ASN A 69 15.61 1.40 -16.37
CA ASN A 69 15.79 0.66 -17.61
C ASN A 69 15.01 -0.66 -17.61
N LEU A 70 14.99 -1.37 -16.47
CA LEU A 70 14.26 -2.62 -16.29
C LEU A 70 12.74 -2.47 -16.34
N LEU A 71 12.18 -1.27 -16.21
CA LEU A 71 10.75 -1.04 -16.48
C LEU A 71 10.35 -1.39 -17.93
N ARG A 72 11.32 -1.48 -18.85
CA ARG A 72 11.11 -1.81 -20.25
C ARG A 72 11.55 -3.24 -20.62
N ASP A 73 11.85 -4.05 -19.62
CA ASP A 73 12.30 -5.43 -19.83
C ASP A 73 11.25 -6.26 -20.59
N GLY A 74 11.71 -7.18 -21.43
CA GLY A 74 10.83 -8.11 -22.13
C GLY A 74 10.06 -9.05 -21.20
N CYS A 75 10.63 -9.38 -20.04
CA CYS A 75 10.02 -10.24 -19.04
C CYS A 75 9.12 -9.42 -18.08
N PRO A 76 7.80 -9.69 -18.00
CA PRO A 76 6.91 -8.99 -17.08
C PRO A 76 7.32 -9.08 -15.61
N LEU A 77 7.92 -10.20 -15.17
CA LEU A 77 8.36 -10.39 -13.79
C LEU A 77 9.52 -9.46 -13.44
N VAL A 78 10.41 -9.19 -14.39
CA VAL A 78 11.49 -8.19 -14.23
C VAL A 78 10.88 -6.80 -14.09
N ARG A 79 9.93 -6.43 -14.95
CA ARG A 79 9.25 -5.13 -14.88
C ARG A 79 8.52 -4.92 -13.56
N VAL A 80 7.80 -5.96 -13.08
CA VAL A 80 7.13 -5.91 -11.76
C VAL A 80 8.15 -5.68 -10.65
N SER A 81 9.25 -6.45 -10.64
CA SER A 81 10.29 -6.33 -9.62
C SER A 81 10.94 -4.94 -9.64
N ALA A 82 11.23 -4.42 -10.83
CA ALA A 82 11.79 -3.07 -10.99
C ALA A 82 10.83 -1.99 -10.47
N ALA A 83 9.52 -2.10 -10.76
CA ALA A 83 8.54 -1.15 -10.26
C ALA A 83 8.48 -1.15 -8.71
N TYR A 84 8.45 -2.33 -8.08
CA TYR A 84 8.49 -2.42 -6.62
C TYR A 84 9.80 -1.89 -6.03
N ALA A 85 10.94 -2.20 -6.65
CA ALA A 85 12.23 -1.68 -6.20
C ALA A 85 12.28 -0.14 -6.26
N LEU A 86 11.78 0.47 -7.34
CA LEU A 86 11.67 1.93 -7.47
C LEU A 86 10.72 2.54 -6.45
N GLY A 87 9.65 1.84 -6.07
CA GLY A 87 8.76 2.29 -5.00
C GLY A 87 9.40 2.22 -3.61
N ARG A 88 10.36 1.33 -3.39
CA ARG A 88 11.17 1.25 -2.16
C ARG A 88 12.34 2.22 -2.17
N ASN A 89 12.79 2.63 -3.34
CA ASN A 89 13.85 3.61 -3.58
C ASN A 89 13.28 4.80 -4.36
N PRO A 90 12.36 5.60 -3.77
CA PRO A 90 11.67 6.66 -4.46
C PRO A 90 12.67 7.72 -4.95
N SER A 91 12.56 8.06 -6.24
CA SER A 91 13.42 9.07 -6.87
C SER A 91 12.61 9.94 -7.83
N PRO A 92 12.84 11.25 -7.86
CA PRO A 92 12.22 12.14 -8.85
C PRO A 92 12.50 11.73 -10.30
N ASP A 93 13.63 11.06 -10.57
CA ASP A 93 14.03 10.60 -11.89
C ASP A 93 13.20 9.40 -12.37
N ALA A 94 12.62 8.63 -11.42
CA ALA A 94 11.77 7.49 -11.73
C ALA A 94 10.33 7.88 -12.09
N VAL A 95 9.86 9.07 -11.73
CA VAL A 95 8.44 9.45 -11.84
C VAL A 95 7.95 9.40 -13.30
N GLU A 96 8.62 10.09 -14.21
CA GLU A 96 8.23 10.09 -15.63
C GLU A 96 8.34 8.70 -16.29
N PRO A 97 9.42 7.91 -16.08
CA PRO A 97 9.48 6.53 -16.53
C PRO A 97 8.35 5.64 -15.99
N LEU A 98 7.96 5.80 -14.72
CA LEU A 98 6.84 5.07 -14.12
C LEU A 98 5.51 5.49 -14.75
N ILE A 99 5.25 6.79 -14.94
CA ILE A 99 4.04 7.29 -15.62
C ILE A 99 3.95 6.71 -17.03
N LEU A 100 5.04 6.75 -17.79
CA LEU A 100 5.09 6.16 -19.14
C LEU A 100 4.82 4.65 -19.12
N GLN A 101 5.30 3.94 -18.10
CA GLN A 101 5.08 2.49 -17.96
C GLN A 101 3.63 2.19 -17.58
N LEU A 102 3.01 2.95 -16.67
CA LEU A 102 1.60 2.82 -16.33
C LEU A 102 0.71 2.89 -17.57
N ASN A 103 0.95 3.87 -18.42
CA ASN A 103 0.09 4.16 -19.56
C ASN A 103 0.22 3.15 -20.72
N ARG A 104 1.28 2.31 -20.75
CA ARG A 104 1.55 1.44 -21.90
C ARG A 104 1.64 -0.06 -21.58
N ASP A 105 1.83 -0.44 -20.31
CA ASP A 105 2.03 -1.84 -19.99
C ASP A 105 0.70 -2.60 -20.09
N TRP A 106 0.70 -3.66 -20.88
CA TRP A 106 -0.47 -4.53 -21.01
C TRP A 106 -0.69 -5.41 -19.76
N ASN A 107 0.35 -5.62 -18.93
CA ASN A 107 0.29 -6.50 -17.77
C ASN A 107 -0.21 -5.74 -16.53
N GLY A 108 -1.38 -6.11 -16.01
CA GLY A 108 -1.99 -5.47 -14.84
C GLY A 108 -1.15 -5.57 -13.56
N TYR A 109 -0.33 -6.61 -13.39
CA TYR A 109 0.58 -6.70 -12.23
C TYR A 109 1.70 -5.67 -12.30
N VAL A 110 2.20 -5.38 -13.51
CA VAL A 110 3.18 -4.29 -13.70
C VAL A 110 2.53 -2.97 -13.38
N ARG A 111 1.34 -2.66 -13.95
CA ARG A 111 0.63 -1.41 -13.67
C ARG A 111 0.33 -1.24 -12.18
N LYS A 112 -0.09 -2.32 -11.49
CA LYS A 112 -0.28 -2.32 -10.03
C LYS A 112 0.99 -1.91 -9.28
N GLY A 113 2.14 -2.53 -9.61
CA GLY A 113 3.43 -2.18 -8.99
C GLY A 113 3.85 -0.74 -9.28
N VAL A 114 3.62 -0.28 -10.51
CA VAL A 114 3.91 1.10 -10.94
C VAL A 114 3.06 2.12 -10.18
N VAL A 115 1.76 1.88 -10.05
CA VAL A 115 0.84 2.75 -9.29
C VAL A 115 1.30 2.88 -7.84
N TRP A 116 1.66 1.76 -7.21
CA TRP A 116 2.20 1.78 -5.84
C TRP A 116 3.52 2.56 -5.74
N ALA A 117 4.43 2.38 -6.71
CA ALA A 117 5.69 3.12 -6.76
C ALA A 117 5.49 4.62 -6.92
N LEU A 118 4.54 5.04 -7.78
CA LEU A 118 4.19 6.46 -7.97
C LEU A 118 3.64 7.10 -6.68
N GLY A 119 2.82 6.36 -5.91
CA GLY A 119 2.35 6.81 -4.60
C GLY A 119 3.50 7.08 -3.64
N ASN A 120 4.48 6.17 -3.58
CA ASN A 120 5.65 6.31 -2.72
C ASN A 120 6.62 7.43 -3.17
N CYS A 121 6.69 7.72 -4.47
CA CYS A 121 7.46 8.87 -4.97
C CYS A 121 6.88 10.21 -4.48
N SER A 122 5.60 10.28 -4.12
CA SER A 122 4.95 11.48 -3.59
C SER A 122 5.22 12.73 -4.44
N ASP A 123 5.13 12.59 -5.77
CA ASP A 123 5.37 13.66 -6.73
C ASP A 123 4.08 14.06 -7.45
N HIS A 124 3.79 15.37 -7.48
CA HIS A 124 2.56 15.90 -8.09
C HIS A 124 2.36 15.52 -9.55
N ARG A 125 3.43 15.23 -10.29
CA ARG A 125 3.38 14.79 -11.70
C ARG A 125 2.61 13.48 -11.88
N ALA A 126 2.59 12.63 -10.86
CA ALA A 126 1.88 11.35 -10.89
C ALA A 126 0.35 11.49 -10.80
N LEU A 127 -0.15 12.62 -10.28
CA LEU A 127 -1.57 12.82 -9.96
C LEU A 127 -2.53 12.51 -11.13
N PRO A 128 -2.34 13.05 -12.36
CA PRO A 128 -3.27 12.78 -13.45
C PRO A 128 -3.35 11.29 -13.81
N SER A 129 -2.21 10.61 -13.84
CA SER A 129 -2.14 9.18 -14.19
C SER A 129 -2.70 8.29 -13.10
N LEU A 130 -2.58 8.65 -11.83
CA LEU A 130 -3.20 7.93 -10.72
C LEU A 130 -4.73 8.10 -10.72
N ILE A 131 -5.23 9.29 -11.05
CA ILE A 131 -6.68 9.54 -11.21
C ILE A 131 -7.24 8.74 -12.38
N ASP A 132 -6.55 8.71 -13.52
CA ASP A 132 -6.97 7.91 -14.67
C ASP A 132 -6.98 6.41 -14.35
N ALA A 133 -5.94 5.91 -13.70
CA ALA A 133 -5.86 4.52 -13.24
C ALA A 133 -6.99 4.17 -12.26
N LEU A 134 -7.36 5.06 -11.34
CA LEU A 134 -8.50 4.86 -10.44
C LEU A 134 -9.83 4.70 -11.19
N ARG A 135 -10.02 5.43 -12.28
CA ARG A 135 -11.28 5.44 -13.04
C ARG A 135 -11.41 4.31 -14.04
N THR A 136 -10.30 3.88 -14.65
CA THR A 136 -10.38 3.12 -15.92
C THR A 136 -9.71 1.76 -15.89
N ASP A 137 -8.85 1.47 -14.92
CA ASP A 137 -8.04 0.26 -14.91
C ASP A 137 -8.79 -0.94 -14.26
N ILE A 138 -8.16 -2.10 -14.25
CA ILE A 138 -8.67 -3.30 -13.55
C ILE A 138 -8.76 -3.03 -12.04
N SER A 139 -9.66 -3.72 -11.36
CA SER A 139 -9.95 -3.50 -9.94
C SER A 139 -8.70 -3.51 -9.02
N ALA A 140 -7.76 -4.43 -9.28
CA ALA A 140 -6.51 -4.48 -8.51
C ALA A 140 -5.65 -3.23 -8.68
N VAL A 141 -5.68 -2.56 -9.83
CA VAL A 141 -4.95 -1.31 -10.07
C VAL A 141 -5.74 -0.13 -9.50
N ARG A 142 -7.08 -0.08 -9.67
CA ARG A 142 -7.95 0.95 -9.08
C ARG A 142 -7.79 1.01 -7.56
N LEU A 143 -7.78 -0.14 -6.89
CA LEU A 143 -7.56 -0.27 -5.45
C LEU A 143 -6.26 0.42 -5.00
N TRP A 144 -5.16 0.11 -5.69
CA TRP A 144 -3.87 0.70 -5.37
C TRP A 144 -3.76 2.17 -5.78
N ALA A 145 -4.48 2.60 -6.82
CA ALA A 145 -4.56 4.00 -7.21
C ALA A 145 -5.24 4.85 -6.13
N ALA A 146 -6.34 4.35 -5.53
CA ALA A 146 -6.98 5.00 -4.38
C ALA A 146 -6.01 5.16 -3.21
N SER A 147 -5.30 4.08 -2.84
CA SER A 147 -4.29 4.12 -1.77
C SER A 147 -3.17 5.10 -2.07
N SER A 148 -2.64 5.10 -3.30
CA SER A 148 -1.55 5.97 -3.73
C SER A 148 -1.96 7.45 -3.70
N LEU A 149 -3.19 7.77 -4.11
CA LEU A 149 -3.73 9.12 -4.00
C LEU A 149 -3.82 9.58 -2.54
N GLY A 150 -4.24 8.70 -1.63
CA GLY A 150 -4.26 8.99 -0.19
C GLY A 150 -2.87 9.27 0.40
N GLN A 151 -1.83 8.59 -0.09
CA GLN A 151 -0.44 8.82 0.32
C GLN A 151 0.09 10.19 -0.11
N MET A 152 -0.50 10.80 -1.14
CA MET A 152 -0.09 12.11 -1.66
C MET A 152 -0.60 13.29 -0.81
N ALA A 153 -1.20 13.07 0.34
CA ALA A 153 -1.79 14.11 1.20
C ALA A 153 -0.84 15.28 1.50
N LYS A 154 0.45 14.99 1.66
CA LYS A 154 1.48 16.01 1.99
C LYS A 154 2.17 16.65 0.78
N VAL A 155 1.81 16.24 -0.44
CA VAL A 155 2.45 16.78 -1.65
C VAL A 155 2.08 18.25 -1.90
N GLY A 156 0.85 18.63 -1.56
CA GLY A 156 0.40 20.01 -1.61
C GLY A 156 -1.10 20.16 -1.83
N TYR A 157 -1.59 21.36 -1.50
CA TYR A 157 -3.02 21.68 -1.52
C TYR A 157 -3.71 21.39 -2.86
N TYR A 158 -3.06 21.71 -3.99
CA TYR A 158 -3.59 21.42 -5.33
C TYR A 158 -3.84 19.92 -5.55
N VAL A 159 -2.90 19.09 -5.11
CA VAL A 159 -3.01 17.62 -5.25
C VAL A 159 -4.19 17.10 -4.43
N VAL A 160 -4.33 17.59 -3.21
CA VAL A 160 -5.42 17.18 -2.30
C VAL A 160 -6.79 17.54 -2.89
N ILE A 161 -6.97 18.79 -3.34
CA ILE A 161 -8.23 19.24 -3.96
C ILE A 161 -8.57 18.43 -5.20
N ALA A 162 -7.60 18.12 -6.03
CA ALA A 162 -7.84 17.42 -7.29
C ALA A 162 -8.08 15.90 -7.10
N ALA A 163 -7.52 15.31 -6.04
CA ALA A 163 -7.67 13.88 -5.77
C ALA A 163 -9.01 13.50 -5.10
N ILE A 164 -9.60 14.37 -4.29
CA ILE A 164 -10.82 14.06 -3.53
C ILE A 164 -12.04 13.78 -4.42
N PRO A 165 -12.40 14.58 -5.42
CA PRO A 165 -13.59 14.31 -6.22
C PRO A 165 -13.58 12.93 -6.91
N PRO A 166 -12.51 12.48 -7.60
CA PRO A 166 -12.49 11.13 -8.18
C PRO A 166 -12.50 10.00 -7.12
N LEU A 167 -11.98 10.25 -5.92
CA LEU A 167 -12.10 9.29 -4.82
C LEU A 167 -13.53 9.19 -4.30
N ILE A 168 -14.30 10.29 -4.24
CA ILE A 168 -15.73 10.27 -3.90
C ILE A 168 -16.51 9.52 -4.98
N GLU A 169 -16.19 9.74 -6.27
CA GLU A 169 -16.79 8.98 -7.38
C GLU A 169 -16.57 7.47 -7.20
N ALA A 170 -15.33 7.07 -6.89
CA ALA A 170 -14.97 5.66 -6.67
C ALA A 170 -15.62 5.09 -5.39
N LEU A 171 -15.68 5.87 -4.30
CA LEU A 171 -16.34 5.49 -3.06
C LEU A 171 -17.82 5.18 -3.26
N ARG A 172 -18.53 5.99 -4.03
CA ARG A 172 -19.97 5.84 -4.29
C ARG A 172 -20.30 4.77 -5.32
N GLY A 173 -19.44 4.55 -6.31
CA GLY A 173 -19.85 3.83 -7.53
C GLY A 173 -18.98 2.65 -7.92
N ASP A 174 -17.84 2.39 -7.28
CA ASP A 174 -17.03 1.24 -7.69
C ASP A 174 -17.71 -0.07 -7.29
N SER A 175 -17.80 -0.99 -8.25
CA SER A 175 -18.41 -2.31 -8.06
C SER A 175 -17.66 -3.22 -7.08
N VAL A 176 -16.39 -2.88 -6.74
CA VAL A 176 -15.53 -3.67 -5.86
C VAL A 176 -15.40 -2.97 -4.52
N SER A 177 -15.93 -3.58 -3.47
CA SER A 177 -15.92 -3.00 -2.11
C SER A 177 -14.54 -2.61 -1.62
N ALA A 178 -13.50 -3.38 -1.95
CA ALA A 178 -12.12 -3.05 -1.60
C ALA A 178 -11.62 -1.73 -2.25
N VAL A 179 -12.13 -1.34 -3.42
CA VAL A 179 -11.83 -0.03 -4.03
C VAL A 179 -12.57 1.07 -3.28
N ARG A 180 -13.85 0.86 -2.93
CA ARG A 180 -14.63 1.79 -2.12
C ARG A 180 -13.97 2.02 -0.75
N SER A 181 -13.58 0.93 -0.07
CA SER A 181 -12.88 0.93 1.22
C SER A 181 -11.58 1.76 1.18
N ASN A 182 -10.71 1.48 0.19
CA ASN A 182 -9.48 2.26 0.03
C ASN A 182 -9.76 3.73 -0.33
N SER A 183 -10.84 4.01 -1.04
CA SER A 183 -11.26 5.39 -1.34
C SER A 183 -11.73 6.13 -0.08
N ALA A 184 -12.48 5.47 0.81
CA ALA A 184 -12.85 6.01 2.11
C ALA A 184 -11.63 6.36 2.96
N TRP A 185 -10.67 5.42 3.04
CA TRP A 185 -9.40 5.65 3.73
C TRP A 185 -8.63 6.83 3.13
N ALA A 186 -8.50 6.88 1.80
CA ALA A 186 -7.76 7.94 1.10
C ALA A 186 -8.39 9.33 1.31
N ILE A 187 -9.72 9.42 1.23
CA ILE A 187 -10.47 10.65 1.53
C ILE A 187 -10.17 11.10 2.96
N GLY A 188 -10.19 10.20 3.94
CA GLY A 188 -9.84 10.50 5.32
C GLY A 188 -8.42 11.04 5.50
N GLN A 189 -7.43 10.53 4.73
CA GLN A 189 -6.06 11.06 4.75
C GLN A 189 -6.00 12.49 4.18
N LEU A 190 -6.64 12.70 3.03
CA LEU A 190 -6.58 13.96 2.29
C LEU A 190 -7.39 15.08 2.97
N ALA A 191 -8.56 14.77 3.52
CA ALA A 191 -9.44 15.76 4.16
C ALA A 191 -8.76 16.46 5.33
N ARG A 192 -7.86 15.80 6.04
CA ARG A 192 -7.10 16.40 7.16
C ARG A 192 -6.17 17.54 6.74
N GLU A 193 -5.78 17.58 5.48
CA GLU A 193 -4.89 18.61 4.91
C GLU A 193 -5.69 19.79 4.30
N LEU A 194 -7.04 19.72 4.35
CA LEU A 194 -7.89 20.76 3.79
C LEU A 194 -8.42 21.74 4.87
N PRO A 195 -8.48 23.04 4.56
CA PRO A 195 -9.31 23.95 5.30
C PRO A 195 -10.80 23.62 5.06
N ASN A 196 -11.67 24.11 5.93
CA ASN A 196 -13.12 23.98 5.73
C ASN A 196 -13.56 24.74 4.46
N ASN A 197 -13.80 23.98 3.39
CA ASN A 197 -14.26 24.47 2.09
C ASN A 197 -15.23 23.48 1.44
N VAL A 198 -15.69 23.77 0.23
CA VAL A 198 -16.66 22.93 -0.49
C VAL A 198 -16.14 21.51 -0.78
N VAL A 199 -14.83 21.33 -1.03
CA VAL A 199 -14.23 20.01 -1.29
C VAL A 199 -14.17 19.22 0.01
N TYR A 200 -13.78 19.87 1.11
CA TYR A 200 -13.81 19.28 2.45
C TYR A 200 -15.24 18.84 2.81
N ALA A 201 -16.23 19.73 2.63
CA ALA A 201 -17.62 19.40 2.91
C ALA A 201 -18.08 18.18 2.13
N GLY A 202 -17.79 18.12 0.81
CA GLY A 202 -18.10 16.97 -0.04
C GLY A 202 -17.39 15.67 0.37
N ALA A 203 -16.15 15.77 0.89
CA ALA A 203 -15.42 14.61 1.43
C ALA A 203 -16.12 14.03 2.66
N ILE A 204 -16.54 14.89 3.59
CA ILE A 204 -17.28 14.47 4.79
C ILE A 204 -18.64 13.89 4.42
N ASP A 205 -19.38 14.55 3.52
CA ASP A 205 -20.70 14.07 3.06
C ASP A 205 -20.58 12.68 2.42
N GLY A 206 -19.57 12.45 1.56
CA GLY A 206 -19.33 11.13 0.96
C GLY A 206 -18.95 10.04 1.97
N LEU A 207 -18.18 10.37 3.00
CA LEU A 207 -17.87 9.43 4.07
C LEU A 207 -19.09 9.10 4.94
N ILE A 208 -19.94 10.09 5.26
CA ILE A 208 -21.18 9.88 6.01
C ILE A 208 -22.12 8.98 5.21
N GLU A 209 -22.37 9.30 3.94
CA GLU A 209 -23.18 8.48 3.03
C GLU A 209 -22.71 7.02 2.99
N SER A 210 -21.40 6.78 2.88
CA SER A 210 -20.86 5.42 2.89
C SER A 210 -21.00 4.72 4.25
N LEU A 211 -20.89 5.44 5.35
CA LEU A 211 -21.10 4.89 6.69
C LEU A 211 -22.53 4.40 6.87
N GLU A 212 -23.51 5.18 6.39
CA GLU A 212 -24.93 4.88 6.56
C GLU A 212 -25.44 3.84 5.57
N GLU A 213 -25.02 3.92 4.29
CA GLU A 213 -25.70 3.27 3.18
C GLU A 213 -24.88 2.19 2.44
N ASP A 214 -23.55 2.07 2.61
CA ASP A 214 -22.78 1.08 1.86
C ASP A 214 -23.21 -0.34 2.25
N GLU A 215 -23.40 -1.18 1.25
CA GLU A 215 -23.79 -2.59 1.42
C GLU A 215 -22.72 -3.45 2.11
N ASP A 216 -21.44 -3.05 2.00
CA ASP A 216 -20.29 -3.78 2.55
C ASP A 216 -19.90 -3.19 3.92
N MET A 217 -19.94 -4.04 4.95
CA MET A 217 -19.62 -3.63 6.32
C MET A 217 -18.18 -3.14 6.47
N GLY A 218 -17.23 -3.65 5.69
CA GLY A 218 -15.85 -3.21 5.69
C GLY A 218 -15.70 -1.78 5.19
N VAL A 219 -16.47 -1.40 4.16
CA VAL A 219 -16.52 -0.03 3.65
C VAL A 219 -17.11 0.92 4.70
N ARG A 220 -18.20 0.52 5.37
CA ARG A 220 -18.80 1.30 6.46
C ARG A 220 -17.80 1.52 7.60
N GLU A 221 -17.06 0.49 8.00
CA GLU A 221 -16.05 0.59 9.06
C GLU A 221 -14.87 1.51 8.67
N ASP A 222 -14.40 1.44 7.42
CA ASP A 222 -13.35 2.32 6.93
C ASP A 222 -13.82 3.78 6.81
N ALA A 223 -15.08 4.00 6.45
CA ALA A 223 -15.71 5.32 6.45
C ALA A 223 -15.81 5.88 7.89
N LYS A 224 -16.28 5.06 8.86
CA LYS A 224 -16.29 5.40 10.29
C LYS A 224 -14.90 5.78 10.79
N SER A 225 -13.92 4.93 10.54
CA SER A 225 -12.52 5.16 10.93
C SER A 225 -11.95 6.45 10.33
N SER A 226 -12.33 6.77 9.10
CA SER A 226 -11.91 7.99 8.41
C SER A 226 -12.57 9.23 9.01
N LEU A 227 -13.88 9.21 9.30
CA LEU A 227 -14.60 10.29 9.99
C LEU A 227 -14.04 10.55 11.39
N LEU A 228 -13.78 9.51 12.17
CA LEU A 228 -13.14 9.64 13.50
C LEU A 228 -11.75 10.27 13.39
N ARG A 229 -10.98 9.91 12.38
CA ARG A 229 -9.62 10.45 12.14
C ARG A 229 -9.63 11.92 11.72
N VAL A 230 -10.60 12.31 10.90
CA VAL A 230 -10.79 13.72 10.47
C VAL A 230 -11.29 14.56 11.62
N GLY A 231 -12.22 14.04 12.43
CA GLY A 231 -12.78 14.72 13.60
C GLY A 231 -13.79 15.82 13.24
N ASP A 232 -14.45 15.73 12.07
CA ASP A 232 -15.51 16.67 11.68
C ASP A 232 -16.74 16.49 12.59
N PRO A 233 -17.30 17.58 13.16
CA PRO A 233 -18.44 17.47 14.09
C PRO A 233 -19.66 16.76 13.50
N ARG A 234 -19.96 16.91 12.20
CA ARG A 234 -21.09 16.25 11.53
C ARG A 234 -20.88 14.74 11.50
N GLY A 235 -19.68 14.30 11.10
CA GLY A 235 -19.34 12.88 11.07
C GLY A 235 -19.35 12.25 12.46
N LEU A 236 -18.83 12.96 13.48
CA LEU A 236 -18.84 12.48 14.86
C LEU A 236 -20.27 12.35 15.40
N GLN A 237 -21.17 13.29 15.10
CA GLN A 237 -22.56 13.24 15.51
C GLN A 237 -23.29 12.04 14.89
N ILE A 238 -23.12 11.78 13.60
CA ILE A 238 -23.74 10.63 12.93
C ILE A 238 -23.26 9.31 13.53
N ILE A 239 -21.96 9.19 13.84
CA ILE A 239 -21.42 8.00 14.50
C ILE A 239 -22.10 7.77 15.86
N GLU A 240 -22.22 8.83 16.67
CA GLU A 240 -22.87 8.75 17.98
C GLU A 240 -24.36 8.37 17.86
N ASP A 241 -25.08 8.93 16.90
CA ASP A 241 -26.48 8.62 16.65
C ASP A 241 -26.66 7.13 16.25
N LEU A 242 -25.84 6.61 15.32
CA LEU A 242 -25.89 5.21 14.89
C LEU A 242 -25.50 4.22 16.01
N GLU A 243 -24.54 4.59 16.88
CA GLU A 243 -24.19 3.77 18.06
C GLU A 243 -25.34 3.74 19.08
N MET A 244 -26.04 4.86 19.31
CA MET A 244 -27.20 4.89 20.19
C MET A 244 -28.37 4.06 19.65
N GLU A 245 -28.53 3.96 18.33
CA GLU A 245 -29.55 3.15 17.69
C GLU A 245 -29.17 1.66 17.61
N GLY A 246 -27.93 1.30 17.98
CA GLY A 246 -27.42 -0.09 17.93
C GLY A 246 -27.20 -0.61 16.52
N ILE A 247 -26.93 0.28 15.56
CA ILE A 247 -26.65 -0.02 14.15
C ILE A 247 -25.15 -0.28 13.94
N LEU A 248 -24.31 0.34 14.77
CA LEU A 248 -22.83 0.21 14.76
C LEU A 248 -22.32 -0.52 16.00
#